data_f9cd9db4dce7d4fcf00fd9d02e98beb2
#
_entry.id   f9cd9db4dce7d4fcf00fd9d02e98beb2
#
_cell.length_a   1.000
_cell.length_b   1.000
_cell.length_c   1.000
_cell.angle_alpha   90.00
_cell.angle_beta   90.00
_cell.angle_gamma   90.00
#
_symmetry.space_group_name_H-M   'P 1'
#
loop_
_entity.id
_entity.type
_entity.pdbx_description
1 polymer ?
#
loop_
_entity_poly.entity_id
_entity_poly.type
_entity_poly.pdbx_seq_one_letter_code
_entity_poly.pdbx_strand_id
1 'polypeptide(L)'
;MVHQHFMLVDAMTVFENIILGTKKDSSIFIKKEERKKEILELSQKYGLEVDLDKQVNEISVGEQQRVEILKALYRGAELLILDEPTAALTDQEVEGLFAIMGRLTAENKSVIFISHKMREVMAVSDRVTILRAGRTITTVDKKDTDGAQLANLMIGHEMTVSAYKKVTEPGEDVLRLLHVDYQKDHKHSGLNNVSFSIGKGEILGVAGVDGNGQSQLAQLVTGVIAPDGGEVDLNSRKVAQFAPNGFILSNVSHVPEDRNKMGLVGNMTVEENLVLKATEEPRFSYAHGALLKKKAIRKFALELQKKNDIRCASIEQEARNLSGGNQQKIILAREMENHPELLVAVHPTRGLDIGASQYVHDTMIEARDKGCGILLISADFDEVLKLSDRIMVMFEGQVMGIYPGENPPVEEISLAMAGKEE
;
A
#
# COMPACT_ATOMS: atom_id res chain seq x y z
N MET A 1 -23.68 1.83 -7.14
CA MET A 1 -22.21 1.93 -7.16
C MET A 1 -21.71 1.58 -5.77
N VAL A 2 -20.69 0.75 -5.68
CA VAL A 2 -19.92 0.48 -4.47
C VAL A 2 -18.63 1.27 -4.59
N HIS A 3 -18.39 2.16 -3.66
CA HIS A 3 -17.23 3.06 -3.67
C HIS A 3 -16.03 2.41 -2.99
N GLN A 4 -14.83 2.86 -3.29
CA GLN A 4 -13.57 2.43 -2.66
C GLN A 4 -13.60 2.59 -1.13
N HIS A 5 -14.22 3.66 -0.62
CA HIS A 5 -14.54 3.82 0.80
C HIS A 5 -16.02 3.55 1.00
N PHE A 6 -16.36 2.55 1.80
CA PHE A 6 -17.75 2.14 2.02
C PHE A 6 -18.60 3.27 2.59
N MET A 7 -19.82 3.39 2.07
CA MET A 7 -20.80 4.38 2.53
C MET A 7 -21.80 3.72 3.48
N LEU A 8 -21.26 3.07 4.52
CA LEU A 8 -22.02 2.47 5.60
C LEU A 8 -21.96 3.35 6.83
N VAL A 9 -23.00 3.25 7.68
CA VAL A 9 -23.07 3.94 8.97
C VAL A 9 -22.64 2.96 10.04
N ASP A 10 -21.47 3.17 10.64
CA ASP A 10 -20.82 2.23 11.56
C ASP A 10 -21.67 1.86 12.78
N ALA A 11 -22.43 2.83 13.32
CA ALA A 11 -23.28 2.65 14.50
C ALA A 11 -24.63 1.96 14.21
N MET A 12 -24.96 1.73 12.93
CA MET A 12 -26.18 1.04 12.52
C MET A 12 -25.92 -0.44 12.28
N THR A 13 -26.97 -1.26 12.42
CA THR A 13 -26.91 -2.67 12.04
C THR A 13 -26.80 -2.84 10.52
N VAL A 14 -26.34 -4.02 10.09
CA VAL A 14 -26.31 -4.41 8.66
C VAL A 14 -27.71 -4.25 8.04
N PHE A 15 -28.74 -4.74 8.73
CA PHE A 15 -30.14 -4.59 8.30
C PHE A 15 -30.51 -3.14 8.05
N GLU A 16 -30.24 -2.26 9.02
CA GLU A 16 -30.57 -0.83 8.94
C GLU A 16 -29.84 -0.14 7.77
N ASN A 17 -28.56 -0.47 7.56
CA ASN A 17 -27.79 0.06 6.42
C ASN A 17 -28.38 -0.35 5.07
N ILE A 18 -28.85 -1.60 4.92
CA ILE A 18 -29.43 -2.09 3.67
C ILE A 18 -30.75 -1.39 3.34
N ILE A 19 -31.63 -1.21 4.33
CA ILE A 19 -32.96 -0.61 4.12
C ILE A 19 -32.93 0.92 4.10
N LEU A 20 -31.83 1.56 4.56
CA LEU A 20 -31.70 3.00 4.63
C LEU A 20 -31.95 3.65 3.28
N GLY A 21 -32.93 4.57 3.20
CA GLY A 21 -33.28 5.29 1.97
C GLY A 21 -34.04 4.47 0.92
N THR A 22 -34.55 3.28 1.25
CA THR A 22 -35.42 2.51 0.35
C THR A 22 -36.85 3.05 0.40
N LYS A 23 -37.46 3.29 -0.78
CA LYS A 23 -38.85 3.79 -0.90
C LYS A 23 -39.91 2.66 -0.96
N LYS A 24 -39.56 1.45 -0.53
CA LYS A 24 -40.43 0.27 -0.68
C LYS A 24 -41.75 0.34 0.12
N ASP A 25 -41.88 1.24 1.13
CA ASP A 25 -43.11 1.42 1.90
C ASP A 25 -43.59 2.84 1.89
N SER A 26 -44.87 3.01 1.54
CA SER A 26 -45.68 4.20 1.85
C SER A 26 -46.20 4.19 3.30
N SER A 27 -45.84 3.17 4.07
CA SER A 27 -46.25 2.96 5.47
C SER A 27 -45.31 3.64 6.45
N ILE A 28 -45.86 4.21 7.52
CA ILE A 28 -45.07 4.79 8.62
C ILE A 28 -44.34 3.69 9.43
N PHE A 29 -44.78 2.43 9.31
CA PHE A 29 -44.17 1.30 10.01
C PHE A 29 -43.40 0.40 9.08
N ILE A 30 -42.12 0.12 9.46
CA ILE A 30 -41.24 -0.82 8.74
C ILE A 30 -41.61 -2.25 9.14
N LYS A 31 -41.99 -3.07 8.18
CA LYS A 31 -42.24 -4.52 8.39
C LYS A 31 -40.92 -5.27 8.48
N LYS A 32 -40.25 -5.20 9.65
CA LYS A 32 -38.88 -5.67 9.87
C LYS A 32 -38.67 -7.12 9.47
N GLU A 33 -39.51 -8.04 9.90
CA GLU A 33 -39.36 -9.48 9.64
C GLU A 33 -39.53 -9.85 8.18
N GLU A 34 -40.50 -9.23 7.50
CA GLU A 34 -40.71 -9.46 6.05
C GLU A 34 -39.51 -9.01 5.23
N ARG A 35 -38.94 -7.83 5.55
CA ARG A 35 -37.75 -7.30 4.90
C ARG A 35 -36.48 -8.08 5.19
N LYS A 36 -36.31 -8.54 6.45
CA LYS A 36 -35.21 -9.43 6.80
C LYS A 36 -35.22 -10.69 5.95
N LYS A 37 -36.41 -11.29 5.77
CA LYS A 37 -36.56 -12.49 4.96
C LYS A 37 -36.19 -12.23 3.49
N GLU A 38 -36.68 -11.13 2.89
CA GLU A 38 -36.30 -10.73 1.51
C GLU A 38 -34.78 -10.56 1.36
N ILE A 39 -34.13 -9.90 2.33
CA ILE A 39 -32.69 -9.66 2.32
C ILE A 39 -31.91 -10.98 2.45
N LEU A 40 -32.36 -11.89 3.31
CA LEU A 40 -31.73 -13.21 3.49
C LEU A 40 -31.85 -14.08 2.24
N GLU A 41 -33.03 -14.09 1.58
CA GLU A 41 -33.23 -14.78 0.32
C GLU A 41 -32.29 -14.24 -0.77
N LEU A 42 -32.14 -12.91 -0.85
CA LEU A 42 -31.22 -12.27 -1.78
C LEU A 42 -29.74 -12.57 -1.45
N SER A 43 -29.41 -12.56 -0.17
CA SER A 43 -28.06 -12.89 0.35
C SER A 43 -27.68 -14.33 -0.01
N GLN A 44 -28.54 -15.28 0.24
CA GLN A 44 -28.32 -16.70 -0.11
C GLN A 44 -28.19 -16.91 -1.62
N LYS A 45 -29.05 -16.24 -2.39
CA LYS A 45 -29.05 -16.34 -3.85
C LYS A 45 -27.70 -15.99 -4.48
N TYR A 46 -27.04 -14.94 -3.98
CA TYR A 46 -25.79 -14.43 -4.53
C TYR A 46 -24.55 -14.84 -3.72
N GLY A 47 -24.70 -15.55 -2.60
CA GLY A 47 -23.60 -15.92 -1.72
C GLY A 47 -23.00 -14.71 -0.99
N LEU A 48 -23.86 -13.77 -0.60
CA LEU A 48 -23.52 -12.55 0.14
C LEU A 48 -23.89 -12.71 1.61
N GLU A 49 -23.53 -13.82 2.23
CA GLU A 49 -23.92 -14.13 3.61
C GLU A 49 -23.31 -13.13 4.59
N VAL A 50 -24.19 -12.50 5.38
CA VAL A 50 -23.88 -11.53 6.42
C VAL A 50 -24.89 -11.64 7.55
N ASP A 51 -24.45 -11.32 8.77
CA ASP A 51 -25.34 -11.24 9.94
C ASP A 51 -26.06 -9.89 9.95
N LEU A 52 -27.38 -9.91 9.77
CA LEU A 52 -28.21 -8.70 9.67
C LEU A 52 -28.34 -7.92 10.99
N ASP A 53 -28.08 -8.57 12.12
CA ASP A 53 -28.27 -7.97 13.44
C ASP A 53 -26.99 -7.38 14.03
N LYS A 54 -25.81 -7.67 13.45
CA LYS A 54 -24.53 -7.05 13.84
C LYS A 54 -24.46 -5.59 13.41
N GLN A 55 -23.74 -4.78 14.18
CA GLN A 55 -23.37 -3.43 13.80
C GLN A 55 -22.24 -3.48 12.76
N VAL A 56 -22.16 -2.47 11.88
CA VAL A 56 -21.14 -2.41 10.82
C VAL A 56 -19.73 -2.36 11.37
N ASN A 57 -19.52 -1.72 12.52
CA ASN A 57 -18.20 -1.68 13.20
C ASN A 57 -17.75 -3.03 13.80
N GLU A 58 -18.64 -4.04 13.85
CA GLU A 58 -18.35 -5.38 14.38
C GLU A 58 -18.04 -6.41 13.29
N ILE A 59 -18.15 -6.03 12.03
CA ILE A 59 -17.93 -6.92 10.88
C ILE A 59 -16.64 -6.58 10.12
N SER A 60 -16.05 -7.59 9.47
CA SER A 60 -14.83 -7.45 8.68
C SER A 60 -15.05 -6.57 7.43
N VAL A 61 -13.95 -6.09 6.85
CA VAL A 61 -13.97 -5.28 5.60
C VAL A 61 -14.63 -6.07 4.46
N GLY A 62 -14.35 -7.36 4.33
CA GLY A 62 -14.98 -8.23 3.33
C GLY A 62 -16.49 -8.40 3.56
N GLU A 63 -16.94 -8.45 4.83
CA GLU A 63 -18.37 -8.43 5.15
C GLU A 63 -19.02 -7.09 4.82
N GLN A 64 -18.36 -5.96 5.15
CA GLN A 64 -18.84 -4.62 4.79
C GLN A 64 -19.05 -4.48 3.29
N GLN A 65 -18.15 -5.02 2.50
CA GLN A 65 -18.27 -5.03 1.04
C GLN A 65 -19.48 -5.85 0.58
N ARG A 66 -19.70 -7.04 1.15
CA ARG A 66 -20.91 -7.84 0.87
C ARG A 66 -22.18 -7.08 1.21
N VAL A 67 -22.19 -6.33 2.31
CA VAL A 67 -23.31 -5.46 2.71
C VAL A 67 -23.57 -4.37 1.66
N GLU A 68 -22.53 -3.69 1.14
CA GLU A 68 -22.69 -2.65 0.09
C GLU A 68 -23.25 -3.23 -1.22
N ILE A 69 -22.78 -4.42 -1.62
CA ILE A 69 -23.31 -5.10 -2.82
C ILE A 69 -24.78 -5.49 -2.56
N LEU A 70 -25.08 -6.11 -1.41
CA LEU A 70 -26.42 -6.54 -1.05
C LEU A 70 -27.40 -5.36 -0.98
N LYS A 71 -26.97 -4.22 -0.42
CA LYS A 71 -27.69 -2.96 -0.40
C LYS A 71 -28.04 -2.45 -1.81
N ALA A 72 -27.10 -2.53 -2.77
CA ALA A 72 -27.35 -2.15 -4.15
C ALA A 72 -28.34 -3.11 -4.83
N LEU A 73 -28.19 -4.41 -4.62
CA LEU A 73 -29.08 -5.44 -5.18
C LEU A 73 -30.51 -5.36 -4.59
N TYR A 74 -30.63 -5.13 -3.29
CA TYR A 74 -31.94 -4.96 -2.61
C TYR A 74 -32.72 -3.76 -3.15
N ARG A 75 -32.00 -2.74 -3.66
CA ARG A 75 -32.59 -1.58 -4.37
C ARG A 75 -32.92 -1.85 -5.82
N GLY A 76 -32.71 -3.08 -6.32
CA GLY A 76 -33.02 -3.49 -7.68
C GLY A 76 -32.00 -3.08 -8.73
N ALA A 77 -30.73 -2.98 -8.36
CA ALA A 77 -29.67 -2.64 -9.32
C ALA A 77 -29.55 -3.70 -10.44
N GLU A 78 -29.61 -3.25 -11.68
CA GLU A 78 -29.35 -4.06 -12.90
C GLU A 78 -27.89 -3.89 -13.38
N LEU A 79 -27.29 -2.72 -13.07
CA LEU A 79 -25.88 -2.42 -13.32
C LEU A 79 -25.19 -2.16 -11.99
N LEU A 80 -24.15 -2.93 -11.69
CA LEU A 80 -23.27 -2.73 -10.54
C LEU A 80 -21.98 -2.07 -10.99
N ILE A 81 -21.57 -1.01 -10.30
CA ILE A 81 -20.27 -0.36 -10.51
C ILE A 81 -19.46 -0.59 -9.24
N LEU A 82 -18.32 -1.26 -9.35
CA LEU A 82 -17.40 -1.58 -8.27
C LEU A 82 -16.10 -0.79 -8.47
N ASP A 83 -15.79 0.13 -7.56
CA ASP A 83 -14.63 1.01 -7.65
C ASP A 83 -13.53 0.51 -6.71
N GLU A 84 -12.46 -0.05 -7.27
CA GLU A 84 -11.33 -0.69 -6.58
C GLU A 84 -11.76 -1.63 -5.43
N PRO A 85 -12.66 -2.58 -5.66
CA PRO A 85 -13.30 -3.31 -4.58
C PRO A 85 -12.39 -4.33 -3.88
N THR A 86 -11.19 -4.56 -4.39
CA THR A 86 -10.22 -5.54 -3.87
C THR A 86 -9.09 -4.92 -3.06
N ALA A 87 -9.08 -3.58 -2.90
CA ALA A 87 -7.96 -2.86 -2.30
C ALA A 87 -7.65 -3.25 -0.83
N ALA A 88 -8.67 -3.76 -0.10
CA ALA A 88 -8.56 -4.10 1.32
C ALA A 88 -9.00 -5.56 1.61
N LEU A 89 -9.06 -6.41 0.60
CA LEU A 89 -9.47 -7.81 0.70
C LEU A 89 -8.27 -8.75 0.69
N THR A 90 -8.41 -9.87 1.38
CA THR A 90 -7.52 -11.02 1.27
C THR A 90 -7.75 -11.75 -0.07
N ASP A 91 -6.78 -12.56 -0.52
CA ASP A 91 -6.90 -13.31 -1.77
C ASP A 91 -8.15 -14.22 -1.80
N GLN A 92 -8.50 -14.86 -0.68
CA GLN A 92 -9.72 -15.66 -0.56
C GLN A 92 -11.00 -14.83 -0.71
N GLU A 93 -11.01 -13.62 -0.15
CA GLU A 93 -12.16 -12.70 -0.29
C GLU A 93 -12.28 -12.15 -1.71
N VAL A 94 -11.15 -11.95 -2.41
CA VAL A 94 -11.11 -11.58 -3.83
C VAL A 94 -11.72 -12.67 -4.70
N GLU A 95 -11.35 -13.95 -4.49
CA GLU A 95 -11.96 -15.08 -5.18
C GLU A 95 -13.47 -15.18 -4.91
N GLY A 96 -13.87 -14.96 -3.67
CA GLY A 96 -15.28 -14.88 -3.27
C GLY A 96 -16.04 -13.78 -4.03
N LEU A 97 -15.46 -12.60 -4.16
CA LEU A 97 -16.02 -11.49 -4.92
C LEU A 97 -16.17 -11.84 -6.42
N PHE A 98 -15.17 -12.47 -7.01
CA PHE A 98 -15.22 -12.90 -8.42
C PHE A 98 -16.31 -13.94 -8.66
N ALA A 99 -16.52 -14.87 -7.73
CA ALA A 99 -17.63 -15.81 -7.79
C ALA A 99 -19.00 -15.11 -7.72
N ILE A 100 -19.14 -14.06 -6.89
CA ILE A 100 -20.35 -13.22 -6.83
C ILE A 100 -20.60 -12.51 -8.16
N MET A 101 -19.56 -11.90 -8.75
CA MET A 101 -19.66 -11.23 -10.06
C MET A 101 -20.11 -12.22 -11.15
N GLY A 102 -19.55 -13.43 -11.17
CA GLY A 102 -19.95 -14.48 -12.09
C GLY A 102 -21.43 -14.90 -11.93
N ARG A 103 -21.96 -14.98 -10.71
CA ARG A 103 -23.39 -15.24 -10.45
C ARG A 103 -24.28 -14.11 -10.94
N LEU A 104 -23.85 -12.85 -10.74
CA LEU A 104 -24.59 -11.67 -11.20
C LEU A 104 -24.69 -11.64 -12.73
N THR A 105 -23.60 -11.88 -13.44
CA THR A 105 -23.57 -11.88 -14.91
C THR A 105 -24.35 -13.07 -15.48
N ALA A 106 -24.32 -14.24 -14.84
CA ALA A 106 -25.15 -15.38 -15.23
C ALA A 106 -26.66 -15.09 -15.13
N GLU A 107 -27.09 -14.13 -14.31
CA GLU A 107 -28.46 -13.64 -14.21
C GLU A 107 -28.73 -12.37 -15.04
N ASN A 108 -27.96 -12.15 -16.09
CA ASN A 108 -28.08 -11.00 -17.01
C ASN A 108 -27.92 -9.63 -16.35
N LYS A 109 -27.27 -9.56 -15.17
CA LYS A 109 -26.85 -8.28 -14.62
C LYS A 109 -25.50 -7.86 -15.20
N SER A 110 -25.29 -6.56 -15.28
CA SER A 110 -24.03 -6.00 -15.77
C SER A 110 -23.17 -5.52 -14.62
N VAL A 111 -21.86 -5.74 -14.73
CA VAL A 111 -20.88 -5.27 -13.76
C VAL A 111 -19.83 -4.41 -14.46
N ILE A 112 -19.58 -3.21 -13.95
CA ILE A 112 -18.41 -2.40 -14.29
C ILE A 112 -17.44 -2.55 -13.11
N PHE A 113 -16.29 -3.15 -13.36
CA PHE A 113 -15.25 -3.39 -12.39
C PHE A 113 -14.07 -2.47 -12.69
N ILE A 114 -13.76 -1.58 -11.75
CA ILE A 114 -12.65 -0.64 -11.87
C ILE A 114 -11.51 -1.16 -11.00
N SER A 115 -10.39 -1.49 -11.63
CA SER A 115 -9.17 -1.93 -10.95
C SER A 115 -7.95 -1.53 -11.77
N HIS A 116 -6.84 -1.29 -11.09
CA HIS A 116 -5.53 -1.12 -11.71
C HIS A 116 -4.69 -2.41 -11.68
N LYS A 117 -5.16 -3.45 -11.01
CA LYS A 117 -4.50 -4.76 -10.91
C LYS A 117 -4.82 -5.61 -12.13
N MET A 118 -3.88 -5.72 -13.05
CA MET A 118 -4.07 -6.42 -14.33
C MET A 118 -4.47 -7.88 -14.16
N ARG A 119 -3.93 -8.56 -13.13
CA ARG A 119 -4.28 -9.95 -12.81
C ARG A 119 -5.78 -10.10 -12.53
N GLU A 120 -6.36 -9.18 -11.75
CA GLU A 120 -7.79 -9.17 -11.45
C GLU A 120 -8.64 -8.86 -12.68
N VAL A 121 -8.25 -7.82 -13.44
CA VAL A 121 -8.94 -7.45 -14.69
C VAL A 121 -8.97 -8.63 -15.66
N MET A 122 -7.82 -9.28 -15.86
CA MET A 122 -7.71 -10.46 -16.72
C MET A 122 -8.47 -11.70 -16.19
N ALA A 123 -8.72 -11.79 -14.88
CA ALA A 123 -9.50 -12.89 -14.31
C ALA A 123 -10.99 -12.77 -14.65
N VAL A 124 -11.60 -11.59 -14.47
CA VAL A 124 -13.07 -11.45 -14.41
C VAL A 124 -13.72 -10.72 -15.58
N SER A 125 -12.97 -9.92 -16.37
CA SER A 125 -13.59 -9.08 -17.41
C SER A 125 -13.83 -9.84 -18.72
N ASP A 126 -14.87 -9.46 -19.46
CA ASP A 126 -15.10 -9.85 -20.85
C ASP A 126 -14.47 -8.83 -21.81
N ARG A 127 -14.57 -7.54 -21.47
CA ARG A 127 -14.01 -6.41 -22.21
C ARG A 127 -13.32 -5.46 -21.25
N VAL A 128 -12.24 -4.85 -21.71
CA VAL A 128 -11.46 -3.88 -20.93
C VAL A 128 -11.45 -2.53 -21.64
N THR A 129 -11.88 -1.49 -20.94
CA THR A 129 -11.77 -0.09 -21.40
C THR A 129 -10.69 0.61 -20.63
N ILE A 130 -9.72 1.17 -21.33
CA ILE A 130 -8.59 1.90 -20.70
C ILE A 130 -8.90 3.38 -20.68
N LEU A 131 -8.84 3.94 -19.47
CA LEU A 131 -8.98 5.36 -19.20
C LEU A 131 -7.62 5.95 -18.78
N ARG A 132 -7.20 7.03 -19.41
CA ARG A 132 -5.97 7.76 -19.06
C ARG A 132 -6.19 9.26 -19.20
N ALA A 133 -5.82 10.02 -18.16
CA ALA A 133 -5.98 11.48 -18.12
C ALA A 133 -7.40 11.95 -18.50
N GLY A 134 -8.42 11.25 -17.99
CA GLY A 134 -9.84 11.57 -18.24
C GLY A 134 -10.35 11.25 -19.65
N ARG A 135 -9.60 10.48 -20.45
CA ARG A 135 -9.97 10.09 -21.81
C ARG A 135 -9.97 8.58 -21.98
N THR A 136 -10.91 8.06 -22.73
CA THR A 136 -10.89 6.66 -23.21
C THR A 136 -9.79 6.53 -24.25
N ILE A 137 -8.84 5.62 -24.00
CA ILE A 137 -7.74 5.32 -24.92
C ILE A 137 -8.20 4.27 -25.93
N THR A 138 -8.75 3.15 -25.44
CA THR A 138 -9.26 2.07 -26.25
C THR A 138 -10.20 1.18 -25.43
N THR A 139 -11.00 0.36 -26.13
CA THR A 139 -11.74 -0.77 -25.56
C THR A 139 -11.37 -2.01 -26.34
N VAL A 140 -10.95 -3.05 -25.64
CA VAL A 140 -10.50 -4.32 -26.21
C VAL A 140 -11.24 -5.49 -25.57
N ASP A 141 -11.46 -6.55 -26.32
CA ASP A 141 -11.93 -7.81 -25.76
C ASP A 141 -10.80 -8.50 -25.01
N LYS A 142 -11.09 -9.12 -23.86
CA LYS A 142 -10.10 -9.82 -23.03
C LYS A 142 -9.25 -10.82 -23.83
N LYS A 143 -9.89 -11.56 -24.75
CA LYS A 143 -9.24 -12.58 -25.59
C LYS A 143 -8.17 -12.02 -26.54
N ASP A 144 -8.23 -10.72 -26.85
CA ASP A 144 -7.37 -10.05 -27.83
C ASP A 144 -6.26 -9.21 -27.18
N THR A 145 -6.05 -9.38 -25.88
CA THR A 145 -5.05 -8.61 -25.10
C THR A 145 -4.47 -9.43 -23.94
N ASP A 146 -3.40 -8.93 -23.38
CA ASP A 146 -2.78 -9.46 -22.15
C ASP A 146 -2.51 -8.35 -21.12
N GLY A 147 -2.14 -8.76 -19.91
CA GLY A 147 -1.90 -7.81 -18.81
C GLY A 147 -0.77 -6.81 -19.10
N ALA A 148 0.27 -7.21 -19.85
CA ALA A 148 1.39 -6.34 -20.18
C ALA A 148 0.97 -5.27 -21.20
N GLN A 149 0.19 -5.66 -22.21
CA GLN A 149 -0.34 -4.71 -23.20
C GLN A 149 -1.28 -3.70 -22.56
N LEU A 150 -2.17 -4.18 -21.65
CA LEU A 150 -3.07 -3.28 -20.89
C LEU A 150 -2.30 -2.29 -20.04
N ALA A 151 -1.26 -2.73 -19.33
CA ALA A 151 -0.41 -1.88 -18.52
C ALA A 151 0.30 -0.82 -19.37
N ASN A 152 0.87 -1.20 -20.52
CA ASN A 152 1.50 -0.28 -21.46
C ASN A 152 0.53 0.79 -21.97
N LEU A 153 -0.69 0.41 -22.30
CA LEU A 153 -1.74 1.35 -22.74
C LEU A 153 -2.16 2.32 -21.64
N MET A 154 -2.19 1.88 -20.37
CA MET A 154 -2.50 2.72 -19.22
C MET A 154 -1.39 3.75 -18.96
N ILE A 155 -0.13 3.35 -19.04
CA ILE A 155 1.03 4.20 -18.78
C ILE A 155 1.28 5.13 -19.99
N GLY A 156 1.11 4.62 -21.19
CA GLY A 156 1.25 5.37 -22.44
C GLY A 156 2.62 5.36 -23.09
N HIS A 157 3.52 4.54 -22.59
CA HIS A 157 4.80 4.16 -23.20
C HIS A 157 5.03 2.67 -22.90
N GLU A 158 5.86 2.03 -23.70
CA GLU A 158 6.25 0.65 -23.42
C GLU A 158 6.87 0.59 -22.03
N MET A 159 6.29 -0.26 -21.17
CA MET A 159 7.01 -0.70 -19.99
C MET A 159 8.20 -1.47 -20.49
N THR A 160 9.37 -0.87 -20.45
CA THR A 160 10.57 -1.67 -20.38
C THR A 160 10.46 -2.43 -19.04
N VAL A 161 10.03 -3.67 -19.12
CA VAL A 161 10.33 -4.69 -18.10
C VAL A 161 11.84 -4.93 -18.27
N SER A 162 12.61 -3.86 -18.10
CA SER A 162 14.06 -3.98 -17.97
C SER A 162 14.24 -4.74 -16.67
N ALA A 163 14.99 -5.80 -16.76
CA ALA A 163 15.40 -6.59 -15.64
C ALA A 163 15.90 -5.64 -14.54
N TYR A 164 15.07 -5.33 -13.55
CA TYR A 164 15.43 -4.52 -12.39
C TYR A 164 16.54 -5.18 -11.58
N LYS A 165 16.82 -6.45 -11.88
CA LYS A 165 17.85 -7.24 -11.22
C LYS A 165 19.17 -7.07 -11.93
N LYS A 166 20.04 -6.22 -11.39
CA LYS A 166 21.49 -6.38 -11.54
C LYS A 166 21.95 -7.26 -10.39
N VAL A 167 22.53 -8.41 -10.72
CA VAL A 167 23.30 -9.19 -9.76
C VAL A 167 24.56 -8.38 -9.47
N THR A 168 24.49 -7.50 -8.49
CA THR A 168 25.65 -6.85 -7.89
C THR A 168 25.85 -7.49 -6.54
N GLU A 169 27.07 -7.95 -6.27
CA GLU A 169 27.41 -8.34 -4.90
C GLU A 169 27.15 -7.13 -3.99
N PRO A 170 26.41 -7.30 -2.86
CA PRO A 170 26.18 -6.22 -1.92
C PRO A 170 27.51 -5.64 -1.45
N GLY A 171 27.58 -4.33 -1.28
CA GLY A 171 28.72 -3.67 -0.66
C GLY A 171 28.80 -3.91 0.86
N GLU A 172 29.54 -3.05 1.57
CA GLU A 172 29.60 -3.09 3.04
C GLU A 172 28.21 -2.94 3.67
N ASP A 173 28.00 -3.58 4.82
CA ASP A 173 26.73 -3.54 5.55
C ASP A 173 26.38 -2.09 5.97
N VAL A 174 25.23 -1.61 5.53
CA VAL A 174 24.64 -0.33 5.98
C VAL A 174 23.73 -0.52 7.18
N LEU A 175 23.10 -1.69 7.28
CA LEU A 175 22.27 -2.11 8.41
C LEU A 175 22.61 -3.54 8.79
N ARG A 176 22.77 -3.80 10.08
CA ARG A 176 22.95 -5.13 10.62
C ARG A 176 22.18 -5.28 11.93
N LEU A 177 21.37 -6.31 12.03
CA LEU A 177 20.68 -6.74 13.22
C LEU A 177 21.26 -8.08 13.69
N LEU A 178 21.50 -8.24 15.00
CA LEU A 178 21.98 -9.46 15.61
C LEU A 178 21.13 -9.81 16.83
N HIS A 179 20.42 -10.94 16.76
CA HIS A 179 19.62 -11.48 17.85
C HIS A 179 18.68 -10.46 18.48
N VAL A 180 18.01 -9.66 17.64
CA VAL A 180 17.15 -8.56 18.08
C VAL A 180 15.81 -9.09 18.54
N ASP A 181 15.46 -8.72 19.79
CA ASP A 181 14.17 -8.98 20.40
C ASP A 181 13.42 -7.68 20.66
N TYR A 182 12.10 -7.72 20.48
CA TYR A 182 11.18 -6.65 20.87
C TYR A 182 9.83 -7.22 21.24
N GLN A 183 9.38 -7.04 22.47
CA GLN A 183 8.08 -7.46 22.95
C GLN A 183 7.18 -6.25 23.14
N LYS A 184 6.11 -6.17 22.39
CA LYS A 184 5.03 -5.23 22.62
C LYS A 184 3.94 -5.92 23.41
N ASP A 185 3.35 -5.18 24.43
CA ASP A 185 2.26 -5.67 25.29
C ASP A 185 1.40 -6.79 24.68
N HIS A 186 1.49 -7.95 25.23
CA HIS A 186 0.75 -9.24 25.18
C HIS A 186 -0.27 -9.53 24.06
N LYS A 187 -0.46 -8.70 23.02
CA LYS A 187 -1.51 -8.90 22.00
C LYS A 187 -1.06 -8.92 20.54
N HIS A 188 0.17 -8.55 20.22
CA HIS A 188 0.65 -8.53 18.82
C HIS A 188 2.08 -9.08 18.74
N SER A 189 2.36 -9.78 17.65
CA SER A 189 3.69 -10.30 17.31
C SER A 189 4.76 -9.22 17.45
N GLY A 190 5.72 -9.42 18.34
CA GLY A 190 6.93 -8.63 18.50
C GLY A 190 7.98 -8.98 17.43
N LEU A 191 9.26 -8.82 17.79
CA LEU A 191 10.41 -9.38 17.08
C LEU A 191 11.06 -10.40 18.00
N ASN A 192 11.42 -11.56 17.47
CA ASN A 192 11.98 -12.66 18.24
C ASN A 192 13.24 -13.16 17.53
N ASN A 193 14.40 -12.90 18.14
CA ASN A 193 15.71 -13.34 17.67
C ASN A 193 16.02 -12.96 16.19
N VAL A 194 15.63 -11.76 15.77
CA VAL A 194 15.77 -11.30 14.38
C VAL A 194 17.23 -10.98 14.08
N SER A 195 17.79 -11.63 13.05
CA SER A 195 19.17 -11.41 12.60
C SER A 195 19.22 -11.34 11.07
N PHE A 196 19.75 -10.23 10.53
CA PHE A 196 20.02 -10.07 9.09
C PHE A 196 20.92 -8.85 8.86
N SER A 197 21.42 -8.70 7.65
CA SER A 197 22.10 -7.47 7.21
C SER A 197 21.62 -7.02 5.83
N ILE A 198 21.83 -5.74 5.54
CA ILE A 198 21.61 -5.10 4.25
C ILE A 198 22.90 -4.40 3.84
N GLY A 199 23.42 -4.73 2.66
CA GLY A 199 24.59 -4.10 2.09
C GLY A 199 24.29 -2.84 1.27
N LYS A 200 25.31 -2.06 0.98
CA LYS A 200 25.23 -0.96 0.00
C LYS A 200 24.82 -1.48 -1.37
N GLY A 201 23.85 -0.79 -2.01
CA GLY A 201 23.38 -1.15 -3.32
C GLY A 201 22.53 -2.42 -3.37
N GLU A 202 21.91 -2.79 -2.28
CA GLU A 202 21.06 -3.96 -2.13
C GLU A 202 19.63 -3.59 -1.77
N ILE A 203 18.66 -4.30 -2.35
CA ILE A 203 17.26 -4.32 -1.92
C ILE A 203 17.00 -5.65 -1.21
N LEU A 204 16.80 -5.60 0.11
CA LEU A 204 16.26 -6.71 0.88
C LEU A 204 14.74 -6.55 0.97
N GLY A 205 14.01 -7.42 0.27
CA GLY A 205 12.56 -7.48 0.34
C GLY A 205 12.11 -8.32 1.52
N VAL A 206 11.07 -7.86 2.23
CA VAL A 206 10.46 -8.59 3.34
C VAL A 206 9.09 -9.08 2.87
N ALA A 207 8.94 -10.40 2.79
CA ALA A 207 7.69 -11.08 2.51
C ALA A 207 7.07 -11.62 3.81
N GLY A 208 5.74 -11.65 3.86
CA GLY A 208 4.99 -12.18 5.01
C GLY A 208 3.59 -11.57 5.06
N VAL A 209 2.67 -12.26 5.72
CA VAL A 209 1.31 -11.76 5.96
C VAL A 209 1.35 -10.61 6.96
N ASP A 210 0.53 -9.57 6.75
CA ASP A 210 0.45 -8.42 7.65
C ASP A 210 0.26 -8.85 9.11
N GLY A 211 0.98 -8.18 10.03
CA GLY A 211 0.93 -8.48 11.46
C GLY A 211 2.02 -9.44 11.97
N ASN A 212 2.91 -9.92 11.12
CA ASN A 212 4.00 -10.83 11.47
C ASN A 212 5.30 -10.13 11.93
N GLY A 213 5.23 -8.87 12.41
CA GLY A 213 6.40 -8.15 12.94
C GLY A 213 7.01 -7.13 11.99
N GLN A 214 6.55 -7.03 10.73
CA GLN A 214 7.09 -6.12 9.72
C GLN A 214 7.02 -4.64 10.15
N SER A 215 5.89 -4.22 10.72
CA SER A 215 5.72 -2.84 11.21
C SER A 215 6.66 -2.53 12.40
N GLN A 216 6.89 -3.51 13.29
CA GLN A 216 7.84 -3.38 14.40
C GLN A 216 9.27 -3.30 13.88
N LEU A 217 9.61 -4.13 12.89
CA LEU A 217 10.91 -4.06 12.23
C LEU A 217 11.15 -2.68 11.61
N ALA A 218 10.19 -2.14 10.86
CA ALA A 218 10.30 -0.81 10.27
C ALA A 218 10.48 0.29 11.35
N GLN A 219 9.72 0.23 12.44
CA GLN A 219 9.83 1.18 13.56
C GLN A 219 11.18 1.08 14.27
N LEU A 220 11.73 -0.11 14.44
CA LEU A 220 13.03 -0.35 15.05
C LEU A 220 14.16 0.24 14.20
N VAL A 221 14.18 -0.07 12.90
CA VAL A 221 15.23 0.38 11.97
C VAL A 221 15.09 1.86 11.55
N THR A 222 14.06 2.53 12.05
CA THR A 222 13.88 4.00 11.93
C THR A 222 14.00 4.72 13.29
N GLY A 223 14.32 3.99 14.36
CA GLY A 223 14.55 4.52 15.70
C GLY A 223 13.29 4.96 16.45
N VAL A 224 12.11 4.56 16.00
CA VAL A 224 10.82 4.86 16.67
C VAL A 224 10.64 4.01 17.92
N ILE A 225 11.14 2.76 17.89
CA ILE A 225 11.19 1.86 19.05
C ILE A 225 12.63 1.41 19.29
N ALA A 226 12.94 1.04 20.55
CA ALA A 226 14.20 0.44 20.92
C ALA A 226 14.03 -1.07 21.11
N PRO A 227 15.04 -1.89 20.81
CA PRO A 227 14.98 -3.33 21.07
C PRO A 227 15.08 -3.61 22.57
N ASP A 228 14.47 -4.71 23.01
CA ASP A 228 14.60 -5.22 24.38
C ASP A 228 15.92 -6.01 24.56
N GLY A 229 16.46 -6.57 23.47
CA GLY A 229 17.71 -7.30 23.41
C GLY A 229 18.33 -7.32 22.02
N GLY A 230 19.57 -7.77 21.93
CA GLY A 230 20.31 -7.85 20.67
C GLY A 230 21.10 -6.57 20.35
N GLU A 231 21.60 -6.50 19.11
CA GLU A 231 22.43 -5.41 18.63
C GLU A 231 21.97 -4.92 17.28
N VAL A 232 22.03 -3.60 17.06
CA VAL A 232 21.75 -2.93 15.79
C VAL A 232 22.93 -2.06 15.42
N ASP A 233 23.49 -2.30 14.25
CA ASP A 233 24.56 -1.50 13.66
C ASP A 233 24.04 -0.74 12.45
N LEU A 234 24.37 0.55 12.36
CA LEU A 234 24.18 1.41 11.19
C LEU A 234 25.54 1.87 10.68
N ASN A 235 25.82 1.63 9.40
CA ASN A 235 27.10 2.00 8.79
C ASN A 235 28.30 1.50 9.61
N SER A 236 28.25 0.22 10.02
CA SER A 236 29.26 -0.43 10.87
C SER A 236 29.48 0.23 12.24
N ARG A 237 28.50 1.00 12.73
CA ARG A 237 28.51 1.62 14.06
C ARG A 237 27.31 1.15 14.87
N LYS A 238 27.58 0.67 16.09
CA LYS A 238 26.55 0.25 17.03
C LYS A 238 25.63 1.43 17.38
N VAL A 239 24.33 1.23 17.24
CA VAL A 239 23.31 2.19 17.67
C VAL A 239 23.20 2.16 19.19
N ALA A 240 23.64 3.22 19.86
CA ALA A 240 23.59 3.34 21.31
C ALA A 240 22.27 3.92 21.83
N GLN A 241 21.58 4.72 21.00
CA GLN A 241 20.34 5.39 21.37
C GLN A 241 19.35 5.33 20.21
N PHE A 242 18.17 4.81 20.49
CA PHE A 242 17.07 4.75 19.54
C PHE A 242 16.22 6.02 19.66
N ALA A 243 16.39 6.89 18.68
CA ALA A 243 15.60 8.10 18.52
C ALA A 243 15.55 8.45 17.01
N PRO A 244 14.39 8.79 16.43
CA PRO A 244 14.24 9.04 14.99
C PRO A 244 15.24 10.06 14.45
N ASN A 245 15.54 11.11 15.21
CA ASN A 245 16.50 12.13 14.80
C ASN A 245 17.93 11.57 14.61
N GLY A 246 18.35 10.62 15.46
CA GLY A 246 19.65 9.95 15.35
C GLY A 246 19.76 9.14 14.05
N PHE A 247 18.69 8.46 13.65
CA PHE A 247 18.63 7.71 12.39
C PHE A 247 18.61 8.65 11.18
N ILE A 248 17.86 9.75 11.22
CA ILE A 248 17.86 10.78 10.17
C ILE A 248 19.26 11.36 9.98
N LEU A 249 19.96 11.70 11.07
CA LEU A 249 21.33 12.20 11.04
C LEU A 249 22.35 11.14 10.54
N SER A 250 22.01 9.86 10.67
CA SER A 250 22.79 8.74 10.12
C SER A 250 22.39 8.40 8.68
N ASN A 251 21.70 9.30 8.01
CA ASN A 251 21.27 9.15 6.60
C ASN A 251 20.29 7.98 6.36
N VAL A 252 19.41 7.69 7.33
CA VAL A 252 18.30 6.78 7.18
C VAL A 252 17.07 7.56 6.71
N SER A 253 16.50 7.15 5.58
CA SER A 253 15.25 7.67 5.04
C SER A 253 14.10 6.68 5.20
N HIS A 254 12.87 7.17 5.30
CA HIS A 254 11.70 6.35 5.55
C HIS A 254 10.50 6.75 4.70
N VAL A 255 10.01 5.81 3.92
CA VAL A 255 8.69 5.87 3.27
C VAL A 255 7.73 5.05 4.11
N PRO A 256 6.85 5.68 4.90
CA PRO A 256 6.00 4.97 5.86
C PRO A 256 4.78 4.30 5.19
N GLU A 257 4.21 3.31 5.90
CA GLU A 257 3.03 2.56 5.47
C GLU A 257 1.81 3.46 5.21
N ASP A 258 1.52 4.38 6.13
CA ASP A 258 0.42 5.34 5.99
C ASP A 258 0.96 6.74 5.68
N ARG A 259 0.91 7.10 4.39
CA ARG A 259 1.40 8.40 3.91
C ARG A 259 0.66 9.58 4.52
N ASN A 260 -0.64 9.42 4.86
CA ASN A 260 -1.46 10.51 5.36
C ASN A 260 -1.27 10.75 6.86
N LYS A 261 -1.00 9.68 7.64
CA LYS A 261 -0.79 9.78 9.09
C LYS A 261 0.66 10.03 9.47
N MET A 262 1.60 9.44 8.71
CA MET A 262 3.02 9.40 9.08
C MET A 262 3.94 10.05 8.04
N GLY A 263 3.54 10.07 6.76
CA GLY A 263 4.39 10.54 5.67
C GLY A 263 4.29 12.04 5.41
N LEU A 264 3.11 12.61 5.51
CA LEU A 264 2.81 14.00 5.19
C LEU A 264 2.08 14.69 6.35
N VAL A 265 2.24 15.99 6.43
CA VAL A 265 1.36 16.85 7.22
C VAL A 265 0.32 17.43 6.26
N GLY A 266 -0.86 16.82 6.21
CA GLY A 266 -1.86 17.05 5.16
C GLY A 266 -2.35 18.50 5.02
N ASN A 267 -2.41 19.28 6.10
CA ASN A 267 -2.78 20.69 6.13
C ASN A 267 -1.62 21.66 5.89
N MET A 268 -0.39 21.16 5.76
CA MET A 268 0.76 21.92 5.29
C MET A 268 0.79 21.94 3.75
N THR A 269 1.43 22.95 3.20
CA THR A 269 1.62 23.11 1.77
C THR A 269 2.62 22.07 1.21
N VAL A 270 2.66 21.93 -0.12
CA VAL A 270 3.65 21.10 -0.81
C VAL A 270 5.08 21.56 -0.45
N GLU A 271 5.34 22.90 -0.49
CA GLU A 271 6.68 23.44 -0.17
C GLU A 271 7.09 23.15 1.27
N GLU A 272 6.17 23.24 2.23
CA GLU A 272 6.46 22.94 3.64
C GLU A 272 6.73 21.46 3.86
N ASN A 273 5.97 20.56 3.23
CA ASN A 273 6.20 19.12 3.30
C ASN A 273 7.54 18.71 2.66
N LEU A 274 7.96 19.35 1.57
CA LEU A 274 9.23 19.06 0.90
C LEU A 274 10.45 19.43 1.76
N VAL A 275 10.36 20.48 2.58
CA VAL A 275 11.48 20.96 3.42
C VAL A 275 11.41 20.44 4.86
N LEU A 276 10.38 19.67 5.23
CA LEU A 276 10.02 19.35 6.61
C LEU A 276 11.19 18.80 7.45
N LYS A 277 12.02 17.91 6.89
CA LYS A 277 13.17 17.32 7.57
C LYS A 277 14.44 18.18 7.51
N ALA A 278 14.46 19.23 6.70
CA ALA A 278 15.63 20.06 6.44
C ALA A 278 15.51 21.47 7.02
N THR A 279 14.46 21.75 7.81
CA THR A 279 14.18 23.09 8.35
C THR A 279 15.28 23.65 9.25
N GLU A 280 16.06 22.81 9.90
CA GLU A 280 17.20 23.23 10.76
C GLU A 280 18.48 23.52 9.98
N GLU A 281 18.54 23.14 8.70
CA GLU A 281 19.73 23.33 7.90
C GLU A 281 20.03 24.83 7.65
N PRO A 282 21.30 25.23 7.65
CA PRO A 282 21.70 26.63 7.43
C PRO A 282 21.23 27.21 6.08
N ARG A 283 20.97 26.36 5.08
CA ARG A 283 20.41 26.79 3.77
C ARG A 283 18.97 27.28 3.89
N PHE A 284 18.17 26.74 4.84
CA PHE A 284 16.75 27.01 4.98
C PHE A 284 16.36 27.82 6.20
N SER A 285 17.25 27.95 7.19
CA SER A 285 16.96 28.72 8.40
C SER A 285 18.16 29.46 8.95
N TYR A 286 17.87 30.38 9.86
CA TYR A 286 18.82 30.97 10.80
C TYR A 286 18.58 30.36 12.19
N ALA A 287 19.63 30.28 13.00
CA ALA A 287 19.56 29.80 14.39
C ALA A 287 18.79 28.48 14.54
N HIS A 288 19.21 27.45 13.77
CA HIS A 288 18.69 26.07 13.86
C HIS A 288 17.14 25.99 13.80
N GLY A 289 16.53 26.62 12.79
CA GLY A 289 15.07 26.53 12.57
C GLY A 289 14.27 27.69 13.17
N ALA A 290 14.88 28.56 14.00
CA ALA A 290 14.14 29.64 14.66
C ALA A 290 13.55 30.68 13.68
N LEU A 291 14.20 30.91 12.53
CA LEU A 291 13.72 31.83 11.49
C LEU A 291 13.95 31.25 10.11
N LEU A 292 12.88 30.92 9.42
CA LEU A 292 12.90 30.27 8.09
C LEU A 292 13.23 31.26 6.96
N LYS A 293 14.07 30.82 6.03
CA LYS A 293 14.46 31.54 4.82
C LYS A 293 13.45 31.23 3.68
N LYS A 294 12.26 31.81 3.74
CA LYS A 294 11.13 31.50 2.82
C LYS A 294 11.51 31.49 1.34
N LYS A 295 12.35 32.43 0.88
CA LYS A 295 12.79 32.49 -0.53
C LYS A 295 13.65 31.28 -0.91
N ALA A 296 14.51 30.80 -0.02
CA ALA A 296 15.35 29.63 -0.26
C ALA A 296 14.50 28.36 -0.28
N ILE A 297 13.57 28.21 0.67
CA ILE A 297 12.62 27.10 0.74
C ILE A 297 11.79 27.02 -0.54
N ARG A 298 11.21 28.16 -0.98
CA ARG A 298 10.42 28.23 -2.20
C ARG A 298 11.19 27.80 -3.45
N LYS A 299 12.43 28.30 -3.59
CA LYS A 299 13.31 27.92 -4.70
C LYS A 299 13.57 26.41 -4.71
N PHE A 300 13.94 25.87 -3.56
CA PHE A 300 14.20 24.45 -3.38
C PHE A 300 12.96 23.60 -3.69
N ALA A 301 11.79 23.97 -3.17
CA ALA A 301 10.56 23.26 -3.42
C ALA A 301 10.17 23.23 -4.91
N LEU A 302 10.37 24.34 -5.65
CA LEU A 302 10.14 24.39 -7.09
C LEU A 302 11.12 23.49 -7.87
N GLU A 303 12.37 23.43 -7.45
CA GLU A 303 13.37 22.54 -8.04
C GLU A 303 12.99 21.08 -7.84
N LEU A 304 12.61 20.68 -6.60
CA LEU A 304 12.16 19.31 -6.29
C LEU A 304 10.84 18.97 -7.00
N GLN A 305 9.87 19.88 -7.03
CA GLN A 305 8.62 19.69 -7.75
C GLN A 305 8.88 19.34 -9.22
N LYS A 306 9.75 20.09 -9.87
CA LYS A 306 10.09 19.86 -11.28
C LYS A 306 10.87 18.57 -11.49
N LYS A 307 11.88 18.30 -10.65
CA LYS A 307 12.76 17.12 -10.72
C LYS A 307 11.94 15.83 -10.60
N ASN A 308 10.92 15.82 -9.73
CA ASN A 308 10.13 14.64 -9.40
C ASN A 308 8.74 14.62 -10.07
N ASP A 309 8.46 15.50 -11.04
CA ASP A 309 7.16 15.62 -11.73
C ASP A 309 5.98 15.62 -10.73
N ILE A 310 6.08 16.42 -9.66
CA ILE A 310 4.98 16.56 -8.68
C ILE A 310 3.93 17.47 -9.28
N ARG A 311 2.75 16.91 -9.59
CA ARG A 311 1.65 17.64 -10.22
C ARG A 311 0.76 18.26 -9.16
N CYS A 312 0.85 19.56 -9.01
CA CYS A 312 0.01 20.40 -8.14
C CYS A 312 -0.33 21.70 -8.88
N ALA A 313 -1.42 22.34 -8.50
CA ALA A 313 -1.79 23.63 -9.06
C ALA A 313 -0.78 24.74 -8.65
N SER A 314 -0.26 24.65 -7.43
CA SER A 314 0.78 25.50 -6.86
C SER A 314 1.49 24.75 -5.73
N ILE A 315 2.76 25.06 -5.47
CA ILE A 315 3.48 24.53 -4.29
C ILE A 315 2.93 25.03 -2.96
N GLU A 316 2.07 26.06 -2.99
CA GLU A 316 1.31 26.60 -1.85
C GLU A 316 0.02 25.82 -1.58
N GLN A 317 -0.35 24.85 -2.45
CA GLN A 317 -1.49 23.95 -2.23
C GLN A 317 -1.24 23.02 -1.07
N GLU A 318 -2.26 22.78 -0.22
CA GLU A 318 -2.18 21.79 0.86
C GLU A 318 -2.00 20.37 0.30
N ALA A 319 -1.10 19.59 0.92
CA ALA A 319 -0.74 18.26 0.44
C ALA A 319 -1.92 17.28 0.43
N ARG A 320 -2.88 17.41 1.36
CA ARG A 320 -4.10 16.57 1.40
C ARG A 320 -4.99 16.68 0.17
N ASN A 321 -4.88 17.77 -0.61
CA ASN A 321 -5.69 18.01 -1.81
C ASN A 321 -5.06 17.40 -3.09
N LEU A 322 -3.95 16.69 -2.96
CA LEU A 322 -3.28 16.01 -4.07
C LEU A 322 -3.76 14.55 -4.20
N SER A 323 -3.61 14.00 -5.42
CA SER A 323 -3.77 12.56 -5.62
C SER A 323 -2.73 11.76 -4.83
N GLY A 324 -3.06 10.50 -4.47
CA GLY A 324 -2.15 9.63 -3.74
C GLY A 324 -0.77 9.48 -4.40
N GLY A 325 -0.71 9.41 -5.73
CA GLY A 325 0.56 9.35 -6.46
C GLY A 325 1.41 10.62 -6.30
N ASN A 326 0.80 11.82 -6.33
CA ASN A 326 1.54 13.06 -6.10
C ASN A 326 1.95 13.22 -4.62
N GLN A 327 1.13 12.78 -3.69
CA GLN A 327 1.50 12.70 -2.27
C GLN A 327 2.72 11.81 -2.06
N GLN A 328 2.76 10.63 -2.69
CA GLN A 328 3.91 9.71 -2.61
C GLN A 328 5.18 10.32 -3.24
N LYS A 329 5.03 11.04 -4.35
CA LYS A 329 6.14 11.77 -4.97
C LYS A 329 6.75 12.84 -4.05
N ILE A 330 5.94 13.53 -3.23
CA ILE A 330 6.44 14.49 -2.23
C ILE A 330 7.29 13.77 -1.19
N ILE A 331 6.81 12.63 -0.66
CA ILE A 331 7.54 11.84 0.34
C ILE A 331 8.88 11.39 -0.26
N LEU A 332 8.86 10.72 -1.41
CA LEU A 332 10.08 10.25 -2.06
C LEU A 332 11.05 11.37 -2.42
N ALA A 333 10.54 12.49 -2.96
CA ALA A 333 11.38 13.62 -3.29
C ALA A 333 12.15 14.15 -2.06
N ARG A 334 11.45 14.26 -0.92
CA ARG A 334 12.05 14.68 0.35
C ARG A 334 13.06 13.65 0.88
N GLU A 335 12.66 12.37 0.87
CA GLU A 335 13.48 11.29 1.42
C GLU A 335 14.75 11.01 0.58
N MET A 336 14.68 11.19 -0.73
CA MET A 336 15.79 10.93 -1.65
C MET A 336 16.75 12.11 -1.83
N GLU A 337 16.39 13.32 -1.39
CA GLU A 337 17.19 14.53 -1.65
C GLU A 337 18.60 14.48 -1.03
N ASN A 338 18.71 13.86 0.14
CA ASN A 338 19.99 13.76 0.84
C ASN A 338 20.79 12.50 0.49
N HIS A 339 20.40 11.78 -0.58
CA HIS A 339 21.08 10.54 -0.99
C HIS A 339 21.25 9.57 0.19
N PRO A 340 20.17 8.98 0.72
CA PRO A 340 20.22 8.15 1.93
C PRO A 340 21.15 6.96 1.74
N GLU A 341 21.82 6.56 2.83
CA GLU A 341 22.58 5.32 2.88
C GLU A 341 21.66 4.11 3.08
N LEU A 342 20.57 4.30 3.83
CA LEU A 342 19.52 3.31 4.04
C LEU A 342 18.15 3.92 3.77
N LEU A 343 17.35 3.26 2.93
CA LEU A 343 15.93 3.55 2.72
C LEU A 343 15.07 2.44 3.34
N VAL A 344 14.18 2.78 4.26
CA VAL A 344 13.14 1.88 4.76
C VAL A 344 11.84 2.22 4.04
N ALA A 345 11.38 1.35 3.16
CA ALA A 345 10.18 1.55 2.35
C ALA A 345 9.09 0.54 2.76
N VAL A 346 8.02 1.03 3.38
CA VAL A 346 6.93 0.20 3.88
C VAL A 346 5.69 0.42 3.02
N HIS A 347 5.24 -0.62 2.33
CA HIS A 347 4.12 -0.59 1.38
C HIS A 347 4.15 0.62 0.45
N PRO A 348 5.30 0.89 -0.22
CA PRO A 348 5.55 2.16 -0.90
C PRO A 348 4.60 2.44 -2.06
N THR A 349 3.97 1.43 -2.64
CA THR A 349 3.04 1.53 -3.77
C THR A 349 1.57 1.35 -3.38
N ARG A 350 1.27 1.13 -2.09
CA ARG A 350 -0.10 0.85 -1.62
C ARG A 350 -1.08 1.95 -2.01
N GLY A 351 -2.14 1.57 -2.77
CA GLY A 351 -3.19 2.49 -3.22
C GLY A 351 -2.70 3.53 -4.23
N LEU A 352 -1.68 3.21 -5.01
CA LEU A 352 -1.21 4.01 -6.13
C LEU A 352 -1.68 3.39 -7.45
N ASP A 353 -1.84 4.24 -8.47
CA ASP A 353 -2.00 3.76 -9.84
C ASP A 353 -0.67 3.20 -10.39
N ILE A 354 -0.76 2.46 -11.51
CA ILE A 354 0.40 1.80 -12.12
C ILE A 354 1.53 2.80 -12.45
N GLY A 355 1.18 3.99 -12.95
CA GLY A 355 2.18 5.01 -13.30
C GLY A 355 2.91 5.56 -12.09
N ALA A 356 2.18 5.79 -10.98
CA ALA A 356 2.78 6.21 -9.72
C ALA A 356 3.61 5.09 -9.08
N SER A 357 3.14 3.83 -9.13
CA SER A 357 3.89 2.67 -8.66
C SER A 357 5.19 2.48 -9.43
N GLN A 358 5.14 2.63 -10.77
CA GLN A 358 6.34 2.55 -11.60
C GLN A 358 7.36 3.63 -11.23
N TYR A 359 6.92 4.87 -10.99
CA TYR A 359 7.79 5.95 -10.52
C TYR A 359 8.48 5.61 -9.19
N VAL A 360 7.75 5.01 -8.24
CA VAL A 360 8.29 4.55 -6.95
C VAL A 360 9.37 3.49 -7.17
N HIS A 361 9.08 2.48 -8.00
CA HIS A 361 10.03 1.41 -8.35
C HIS A 361 11.30 1.96 -8.98
N ASP A 362 11.17 2.81 -10.00
CA ASP A 362 12.31 3.40 -10.69
C ASP A 362 13.16 4.25 -9.74
N THR A 363 12.54 5.00 -8.82
CA THR A 363 13.23 5.80 -7.82
C THR A 363 14.03 4.92 -6.84
N MET A 364 13.46 3.80 -6.38
CA MET A 364 14.16 2.85 -5.50
C MET A 364 15.33 2.18 -6.22
N ILE A 365 15.13 1.74 -7.46
CA ILE A 365 16.19 1.13 -8.27
C ILE A 365 17.33 2.12 -8.52
N GLU A 366 17.00 3.37 -8.87
CA GLU A 366 18.02 4.42 -9.05
C GLU A 366 18.80 4.68 -7.75
N ALA A 367 18.13 4.67 -6.59
CA ALA A 367 18.77 4.81 -5.28
C ALA A 367 19.70 3.64 -4.98
N ARG A 368 19.25 2.38 -5.20
CA ARG A 368 20.06 1.17 -5.06
C ARG A 368 21.31 1.24 -5.93
N ASP A 369 21.14 1.58 -7.20
CA ASP A 369 22.25 1.63 -8.18
C ASP A 369 23.29 2.73 -7.82
N LYS A 370 22.88 3.70 -6.99
CA LYS A 370 23.77 4.72 -6.41
C LYS A 370 24.38 4.31 -5.07
N GLY A 371 24.14 3.09 -4.61
CA GLY A 371 24.71 2.53 -3.40
C GLY A 371 23.83 2.62 -2.16
N CYS A 372 22.56 3.05 -2.25
CA CYS A 372 21.64 3.00 -1.14
C CYS A 372 21.23 1.56 -0.81
N GLY A 373 21.35 1.13 0.44
CA GLY A 373 20.72 -0.10 0.93
C GLY A 373 19.22 0.14 1.14
N ILE A 374 18.37 -0.81 0.76
CA ILE A 374 16.92 -0.65 0.83
C ILE A 374 16.30 -1.83 1.57
N LEU A 375 15.53 -1.53 2.62
CA LEU A 375 14.61 -2.47 3.25
C LEU A 375 13.23 -2.22 2.65
N LEU A 376 12.77 -3.13 1.77
CA LEU A 376 11.47 -3.08 1.16
C LEU A 376 10.51 -4.02 1.90
N ILE A 377 9.50 -3.47 2.57
CA ILE A 377 8.43 -4.23 3.19
C ILE A 377 7.16 -4.03 2.35
N SER A 378 6.64 -5.10 1.75
CA SER A 378 5.43 -5.01 0.95
C SER A 378 4.51 -6.22 1.16
N ALA A 379 3.20 -5.96 1.25
CA ALA A 379 2.17 -6.99 1.19
C ALA A 379 1.93 -7.50 -0.25
N ASP A 380 2.40 -6.75 -1.25
CA ASP A 380 2.39 -7.18 -2.65
C ASP A 380 3.61 -8.07 -2.91
N PHE A 381 3.38 -9.39 -2.92
CA PHE A 381 4.45 -10.37 -3.13
C PHE A 381 5.09 -10.23 -4.51
N ASP A 382 4.33 -9.85 -5.54
CA ASP A 382 4.85 -9.62 -6.89
C ASP A 382 5.82 -8.41 -6.89
N GLU A 383 5.57 -7.37 -6.08
CA GLU A 383 6.49 -6.25 -5.88
C GLU A 383 7.81 -6.71 -5.24
N VAL A 384 7.71 -7.53 -4.19
CA VAL A 384 8.90 -8.10 -3.51
C VAL A 384 9.72 -8.95 -4.48
N LEU A 385 9.07 -9.88 -5.20
CA LEU A 385 9.72 -10.75 -6.18
C LEU A 385 10.42 -9.97 -7.30
N LYS A 386 9.81 -8.86 -7.73
CA LYS A 386 10.28 -8.04 -8.85
C LYS A 386 11.49 -7.20 -8.52
N LEU A 387 11.55 -6.63 -7.32
CA LEU A 387 12.51 -5.58 -6.97
C LEU A 387 13.68 -6.09 -6.12
N SER A 388 13.49 -7.18 -5.35
CA SER A 388 14.45 -7.58 -4.32
C SER A 388 15.63 -8.34 -4.87
N ASP A 389 16.82 -8.03 -4.38
CA ASP A 389 18.05 -8.80 -4.61
C ASP A 389 18.11 -10.03 -3.70
N ARG A 390 17.61 -9.91 -2.44
CA ARG A 390 17.31 -11.01 -1.53
C ARG A 390 15.91 -10.82 -0.93
N ILE A 391 15.27 -11.93 -0.57
CA ILE A 391 13.92 -11.96 0.00
C ILE A 391 13.99 -12.61 1.38
N MET A 392 13.66 -11.85 2.41
CA MET A 392 13.52 -12.31 3.78
C MET A 392 12.04 -12.61 4.06
N VAL A 393 11.76 -13.80 4.61
CA VAL A 393 10.40 -14.16 5.02
C VAL A 393 10.26 -13.98 6.52
N MET A 394 9.20 -13.28 6.94
CA MET A 394 8.85 -13.10 8.35
C MET A 394 7.53 -13.79 8.69
N PHE A 395 7.54 -14.54 9.79
CA PHE A 395 6.37 -15.16 10.38
C PHE A 395 6.45 -15.08 11.91
N GLU A 396 5.37 -14.62 12.57
CA GLU A 396 5.27 -14.44 14.04
C GLU A 396 6.50 -13.75 14.68
N GLY A 397 7.02 -12.72 14.01
CA GLY A 397 8.16 -11.94 14.49
C GLY A 397 9.53 -12.60 14.29
N GLN A 398 9.59 -13.73 13.62
CA GLN A 398 10.84 -14.46 13.35
C GLN A 398 11.20 -14.40 11.85
N VAL A 399 12.49 -14.52 11.56
CA VAL A 399 12.98 -14.71 10.20
C VAL A 399 12.98 -16.21 9.88
N MET A 400 12.06 -16.64 9.01
CA MET A 400 11.94 -18.04 8.59
C MET A 400 13.01 -18.43 7.57
N GLY A 401 13.50 -17.48 6.78
CA GLY A 401 14.56 -17.71 5.81
C GLY A 401 14.88 -16.45 5.01
N ILE A 402 16.04 -16.44 4.36
CA ILE A 402 16.46 -15.42 3.42
C ILE A 402 16.83 -16.12 2.10
N TYR A 403 16.13 -15.78 1.04
CA TYR A 403 16.20 -16.43 -0.26
C TYR A 403 16.81 -15.50 -1.29
N PRO A 404 17.44 -16.02 -2.36
CA PRO A 404 17.92 -15.20 -3.46
C PRO A 404 16.76 -14.57 -4.21
N GLY A 405 16.90 -13.31 -4.63
CA GLY A 405 15.91 -12.65 -5.47
C GLY A 405 15.99 -13.09 -6.92
N GLU A 406 17.12 -13.63 -7.38
CA GLU A 406 17.26 -14.24 -8.71
C GLU A 406 16.76 -15.69 -8.68
N ASN A 407 15.76 -15.99 -9.55
CA ASN A 407 15.09 -17.29 -9.59
C ASN A 407 14.60 -17.76 -8.20
N PRO A 408 13.81 -16.94 -7.49
CA PRO A 408 13.41 -17.24 -6.12
C PRO A 408 12.58 -18.52 -6.06
N PRO A 409 12.76 -19.38 -5.04
CA PRO A 409 11.96 -20.59 -4.84
C PRO A 409 10.57 -20.20 -4.29
N VAL A 410 9.66 -19.79 -5.16
CA VAL A 410 8.36 -19.21 -4.80
C VAL A 410 7.52 -20.14 -3.92
N GLU A 411 7.57 -21.46 -4.16
CA GLU A 411 6.83 -22.44 -3.36
C GLU A 411 7.35 -22.51 -1.93
N GLU A 412 8.68 -22.56 -1.73
CA GLU A 412 9.31 -22.56 -0.40
C GLU A 412 9.02 -21.25 0.36
N ILE A 413 9.16 -20.11 -0.34
CA ILE A 413 8.84 -18.79 0.22
C ILE A 413 7.38 -18.75 0.68
N SER A 414 6.45 -19.27 -0.13
CA SER A 414 5.02 -19.29 0.21
C SER A 414 4.73 -20.21 1.43
N LEU A 415 5.41 -21.32 1.54
CA LEU A 415 5.30 -22.22 2.72
C LEU A 415 5.86 -21.53 3.97
N ALA A 416 7.02 -20.89 3.87
CA ALA A 416 7.63 -20.16 4.97
C ALA A 416 6.74 -18.97 5.43
N MET A 417 6.07 -18.28 4.51
CA MET A 417 5.07 -17.24 4.84
C MET A 417 3.87 -17.78 5.61
N ALA A 418 3.55 -19.08 5.46
CA ALA A 418 2.50 -19.77 6.20
C ALA A 418 3.00 -20.41 7.52
N GLY A 419 4.26 -20.18 7.89
CA GLY A 419 4.86 -20.73 9.11
C GLY A 419 5.15 -22.23 9.05
N LYS A 420 5.29 -22.79 7.84
CA LYS A 420 5.67 -24.20 7.67
C LYS A 420 7.15 -24.27 7.29
N GLU A 421 7.92 -24.98 8.11
CA GLU A 421 9.26 -25.47 7.73
C GLU A 421 9.11 -26.75 6.91
N GLU A 422 10.05 -27.00 5.98
CA GLU A 422 10.11 -28.28 5.26
C GLU A 422 10.35 -29.48 6.19
#